data_2c3a751b3ead75bf6f0375f02f7a76e3
#
_entry.id   2c3a751b3ead75bf6f0375f02f7a76e3
#
_cell.length_a   1.000
_cell.length_b   1.000
_cell.length_c   1.000
_cell.angle_alpha   90.00
_cell.angle_beta   90.00
_cell.angle_gamma   90.00
#
_symmetry.space_group_name_H-M   'P 1'
#
loop_
_entity.id
_entity.type
_entity.pdbx_description
1 polymer ?
#
loop_
_entity_poly.entity_id
_entity_poly.type
_entity_poly.pdbx_seq_one_letter_code
_entity_poly.pdbx_strand_id
1 'polypeptide(L)'
;MASAYVVAVLHRTSLGVAGLDAQVRFDVGAGALASFAVLQLLVYAALQVPVGLLLDRFGSLRLIVGGALVMAAGQALMAFADGVTGAVLARVLVGAGDAMTFISVLRLVPQWFPARRVPVVTQLTGLVGQLGQVLSAVPLAALLAGAGWSTAFVSAAAAGVFVAILALVALRDSPQQRIASGDALTMSRLGADLANAWRHPGTRLGLWSHFTAQFPGTVFALIWGYPFLVAGEGLSRGAASGLLTLFVLTGMAAGPLIGVLVQRHPLRRSWLVLGIIAANALGWGLVLAWPGRAPLAVLVVLVLALALGGPGSMIGFEFARTFNPPNRLGTATGIVNVGGFVASLVAILLIGLILDARTGGQATYDIADFKIAMSVQYAIGAIGLIGILRTRKLARRRLAADHGVTVRPLREVLAEKGWFSGERIGKS
;
A
#
# COMPACT_ATOMS: atom_id res chain seq x y z
N MET A 1 16.75 8.55 3.35
CA MET A 1 15.58 7.99 2.64
C MET A 1 14.41 7.68 3.58
N ALA A 2 14.64 7.01 4.72
CA ALA A 2 13.58 6.68 5.67
C ALA A 2 12.82 7.91 6.18
N SER A 3 13.52 8.99 6.58
CA SER A 3 12.93 10.25 7.00
C SER A 3 12.00 10.89 5.96
N ALA A 4 12.33 10.78 4.67
CA ALA A 4 11.48 11.29 3.61
C ALA A 4 10.14 10.53 3.55
N TYR A 5 10.18 9.20 3.72
CA TYR A 5 8.96 8.42 3.74
C TYR A 5 8.14 8.63 5.02
N VAL A 6 8.78 8.79 6.17
CA VAL A 6 8.08 9.16 7.44
C VAL A 6 7.32 10.48 7.28
N VAL A 7 7.97 11.52 6.74
CA VAL A 7 7.32 12.83 6.53
C VAL A 7 6.24 12.76 5.47
N ALA A 8 6.41 11.96 4.42
CA ALA A 8 5.36 11.75 3.42
C ALA A 8 4.09 11.12 4.05
N VAL A 9 4.27 10.12 4.91
CA VAL A 9 3.15 9.49 5.63
C VAL A 9 2.51 10.46 6.62
N LEU A 10 3.29 11.28 7.35
CA LEU A 10 2.77 12.36 8.19
C LEU A 10 1.88 13.31 7.38
N HIS A 11 2.35 13.78 6.23
CA HIS A 11 1.58 14.67 5.36
C HIS A 11 0.31 14.01 4.82
N ARG A 12 0.39 12.73 4.45
CA ARG A 12 -0.76 11.96 3.99
C ARG A 12 -1.88 11.91 5.02
N THR A 13 -1.52 11.72 6.30
CA THR A 13 -2.46 11.47 7.39
C THR A 13 -2.85 12.74 8.18
N SER A 14 -2.22 13.88 7.90
CA SER A 14 -2.44 15.14 8.64
C SER A 14 -3.89 15.60 8.67
N LEU A 15 -4.62 15.50 7.55
CA LEU A 15 -6.02 15.90 7.50
C LEU A 15 -6.94 14.95 8.27
N GLY A 16 -6.60 13.66 8.34
CA GLY A 16 -7.39 12.70 9.12
C GLY A 16 -7.42 13.04 10.60
N VAL A 17 -6.31 13.55 11.13
CA VAL A 17 -6.20 14.00 12.53
C VAL A 17 -6.92 15.34 12.74
N ALA A 18 -6.86 16.23 11.76
CA ALA A 18 -7.50 17.55 11.80
C ALA A 18 -8.97 17.53 11.32
N GLY A 19 -9.60 16.36 11.22
CA GLY A 19 -10.88 16.18 10.55
C GLY A 19 -12.01 17.02 11.13
N LEU A 20 -12.15 17.07 12.46
CA LEU A 20 -13.20 17.86 13.12
C LEU A 20 -12.96 19.37 12.95
N ASP A 21 -11.72 19.82 13.09
CA ASP A 21 -11.35 21.22 12.88
C ASP A 21 -11.55 21.64 11.42
N ALA A 22 -11.28 20.71 10.47
CA ALA A 22 -11.51 20.93 9.05
C ALA A 22 -13.00 21.09 8.71
N GLN A 23 -13.89 20.30 9.35
CA GLN A 23 -15.34 20.44 9.15
C GLN A 23 -15.81 21.84 9.58
N VAL A 24 -15.36 22.31 10.74
CA VAL A 24 -15.70 23.64 11.25
C VAL A 24 -15.09 24.73 10.37
N ARG A 25 -13.80 24.60 10.01
CA ARG A 25 -13.08 25.63 9.25
C ARG A 25 -13.63 25.84 7.83
N PHE A 26 -14.01 24.75 7.16
CA PHE A 26 -14.47 24.80 5.76
C PHE A 26 -15.98 24.75 5.63
N ASP A 27 -16.70 24.70 6.75
CA ASP A 27 -18.17 24.55 6.79
C ASP A 27 -18.66 23.38 5.92
N VAL A 28 -18.08 22.19 6.15
CA VAL A 28 -18.36 20.99 5.36
C VAL A 28 -18.77 19.81 6.23
N GLY A 29 -19.66 18.99 5.70
CA GLY A 29 -20.03 17.73 6.34
C GLY A 29 -18.95 16.65 6.23
N ALA A 30 -19.10 15.57 7.02
CA ALA A 30 -18.17 14.45 7.06
C ALA A 30 -17.95 13.78 5.68
N GLY A 31 -18.99 13.72 4.84
CA GLY A 31 -18.91 13.17 3.48
C GLY A 31 -17.99 13.97 2.56
N ALA A 32 -18.07 15.31 2.62
CA ALA A 32 -17.18 16.18 1.84
C ALA A 32 -15.74 16.05 2.33
N LEU A 33 -15.50 15.96 3.64
CA LEU A 33 -14.18 15.74 4.19
C LEU A 33 -13.59 14.39 3.76
N ALA A 34 -14.39 13.32 3.77
CA ALA A 34 -13.97 12.02 3.28
C ALA A 34 -13.58 12.06 1.79
N SER A 35 -14.29 12.87 0.97
CA SER A 35 -13.95 13.04 -0.44
C SER A 35 -12.57 13.66 -0.67
N PHE A 36 -12.06 14.49 0.24
CA PHE A 36 -10.71 15.05 0.16
C PHE A 36 -9.64 13.97 0.31
N ALA A 37 -9.84 13.02 1.23
CA ALA A 37 -8.93 11.89 1.40
C ALA A 37 -8.98 10.93 0.19
N VAL A 38 -10.17 10.65 -0.33
CA VAL A 38 -10.36 9.85 -1.55
C VAL A 38 -9.69 10.51 -2.76
N LEU A 39 -9.87 11.82 -2.94
CA LEU A 39 -9.24 12.58 -4.01
C LEU A 39 -7.72 12.53 -3.92
N GLN A 40 -7.16 12.71 -2.73
CA GLN A 40 -5.72 12.59 -2.52
C GLN A 40 -5.18 11.21 -2.94
N LEU A 41 -5.87 10.13 -2.53
CA LEU A 41 -5.50 8.77 -2.90
C LEU A 41 -5.68 8.51 -4.41
N LEU A 42 -6.68 9.11 -5.03
CA LEU A 42 -6.91 9.02 -6.47
C LEU A 42 -5.77 9.70 -7.24
N VAL A 43 -5.38 10.92 -6.85
CA VAL A 43 -4.23 11.64 -7.42
C VAL A 43 -2.95 10.83 -7.23
N TYR A 44 -2.72 10.31 -6.02
CA TYR A 44 -1.59 9.43 -5.73
C TYR A 44 -1.56 8.22 -6.69
N ALA A 45 -2.67 7.52 -6.84
CA ALA A 45 -2.76 6.33 -7.71
C ALA A 45 -2.56 6.67 -9.20
N ALA A 46 -3.19 7.76 -9.67
CA ALA A 46 -3.08 8.21 -11.06
C ALA A 46 -1.65 8.60 -11.45
N LEU A 47 -0.90 9.16 -10.51
CA LEU A 47 0.47 9.62 -10.74
C LEU A 47 1.53 8.52 -10.61
N GLN A 48 1.21 7.30 -10.15
CA GLN A 48 2.22 6.26 -9.95
C GLN A 48 2.98 5.90 -11.23
N VAL A 49 2.30 5.76 -12.36
CA VAL A 49 2.95 5.44 -13.65
C VAL A 49 3.73 6.64 -14.19
N PRO A 50 3.17 7.86 -14.31
CA PRO A 50 3.93 9.05 -14.66
C PRO A 50 5.17 9.26 -13.79
N VAL A 51 5.04 9.16 -12.48
CA VAL A 51 6.16 9.30 -11.55
C VAL A 51 7.19 8.18 -11.73
N GLY A 52 6.75 6.95 -12.03
CA GLY A 52 7.66 5.85 -12.36
C GLY A 52 8.56 6.16 -13.55
N LEU A 53 8.00 6.75 -14.61
CA LEU A 53 8.75 7.21 -15.79
C LEU A 53 9.70 8.36 -15.45
N LEU A 54 9.23 9.35 -14.67
CA LEU A 54 10.07 10.45 -14.19
C LEU A 54 11.22 9.94 -13.31
N LEU A 55 10.94 8.92 -12.48
CA LEU A 55 11.93 8.30 -11.61
C LEU A 55 13.06 7.62 -12.41
N ASP A 56 12.73 6.92 -13.49
CA ASP A 56 13.71 6.30 -14.37
C ASP A 56 14.58 7.34 -15.07
N ARG A 57 14.03 8.52 -15.35
CA ARG A 57 14.77 9.63 -16.00
C ARG A 57 15.59 10.46 -15.02
N PHE A 58 15.00 10.91 -13.93
CA PHE A 58 15.56 11.95 -13.06
C PHE A 58 16.23 11.42 -11.80
N GLY A 59 16.06 10.11 -11.51
CA GLY A 59 16.59 9.49 -10.31
C GLY A 59 15.76 9.77 -9.05
N SER A 60 16.09 9.07 -7.98
CA SER A 60 15.34 9.11 -6.71
C SER A 60 15.56 10.41 -5.96
N LEU A 61 16.77 10.96 -5.95
CA LEU A 61 17.09 12.20 -5.21
C LEU A 61 16.19 13.36 -5.65
N ARG A 62 16.11 13.60 -6.97
CA ARG A 62 15.32 14.72 -7.51
C ARG A 62 13.83 14.54 -7.22
N LEU A 63 13.31 13.32 -7.32
CA LEU A 63 11.91 13.05 -7.07
C LEU A 63 11.56 13.14 -5.58
N ILE A 64 12.42 12.66 -4.69
CA ILE A 64 12.21 12.78 -3.24
C ILE A 64 12.21 14.26 -2.83
N VAL A 65 13.15 15.05 -3.33
CA VAL A 65 13.21 16.50 -3.05
C VAL A 65 11.99 17.21 -3.62
N GLY A 66 11.67 16.98 -4.90
CA GLY A 66 10.51 17.58 -5.56
C GLY A 66 9.20 17.18 -4.86
N GLY A 67 9.03 15.91 -4.53
CA GLY A 67 7.85 15.41 -3.81
C GLY A 67 7.71 16.03 -2.42
N ALA A 68 8.81 16.14 -1.67
CA ALA A 68 8.80 16.78 -0.36
C ALA A 68 8.42 18.27 -0.43
N LEU A 69 8.93 19.00 -1.42
CA LEU A 69 8.59 20.41 -1.65
C LEU A 69 7.14 20.59 -2.11
N VAL A 70 6.64 19.73 -3.00
CA VAL A 70 5.23 19.74 -3.43
C VAL A 70 4.29 19.45 -2.26
N MET A 71 4.63 18.47 -1.42
CA MET A 71 3.85 18.20 -0.20
C MET A 71 3.91 19.36 0.80
N ALA A 72 5.11 19.97 0.98
CA ALA A 72 5.26 21.15 1.84
C ALA A 72 4.41 22.32 1.35
N ALA A 73 4.38 22.58 0.04
CA ALA A 73 3.51 23.58 -0.55
C ALA A 73 2.02 23.26 -0.32
N GLY A 74 1.62 21.99 -0.45
CA GLY A 74 0.27 21.53 -0.12
C GLY A 74 -0.09 21.77 1.35
N GLN A 75 0.82 21.49 2.29
CA GLN A 75 0.60 21.75 3.72
C GLN A 75 0.55 23.27 4.03
N ALA A 76 1.41 24.06 3.39
CA ALA A 76 1.40 25.51 3.52
C ALA A 76 0.08 26.09 2.96
N LEU A 77 -0.39 25.61 1.81
CA LEU A 77 -1.68 26.00 1.27
C LEU A 77 -2.82 25.63 2.23
N MET A 78 -2.79 24.43 2.83
CA MET A 78 -3.79 24.00 3.82
C MET A 78 -3.79 24.89 5.07
N ALA A 79 -2.61 25.38 5.51
CA ALA A 79 -2.49 26.26 6.67
C ALA A 79 -3.26 27.58 6.50
N PHE A 80 -3.33 28.10 5.27
CA PHE A 80 -3.94 29.40 4.95
C PHE A 80 -5.22 29.28 4.10
N ALA A 81 -5.68 28.06 3.82
CA ALA A 81 -6.93 27.88 3.09
C ALA A 81 -8.13 28.34 3.92
N ASP A 82 -8.96 29.18 3.33
CA ASP A 82 -10.20 29.71 3.96
C ASP A 82 -11.47 29.06 3.39
N GLY A 83 -11.33 28.15 2.42
CA GLY A 83 -12.47 27.47 1.79
C GLY A 83 -12.11 26.14 1.16
N VAL A 84 -13.16 25.43 0.73
CA VAL A 84 -13.10 24.07 0.15
C VAL A 84 -12.13 23.98 -1.02
N THR A 85 -12.12 24.96 -1.92
CA THR A 85 -11.25 24.95 -3.11
C THR A 85 -9.76 24.91 -2.72
N GLY A 86 -9.37 25.75 -1.74
CA GLY A 86 -7.99 25.74 -1.22
C GLY A 86 -7.62 24.42 -0.57
N ALA A 87 -8.54 23.84 0.22
CA ALA A 87 -8.36 22.55 0.85
C ALA A 87 -8.20 21.40 -0.19
N VAL A 88 -9.04 21.39 -1.23
CA VAL A 88 -8.97 20.42 -2.33
C VAL A 88 -7.62 20.52 -3.06
N LEU A 89 -7.20 21.72 -3.45
CA LEU A 89 -5.90 21.93 -4.10
C LEU A 89 -4.73 21.50 -3.22
N ALA A 90 -4.80 21.79 -1.92
CA ALA A 90 -3.80 21.34 -0.95
C ALA A 90 -3.71 19.80 -0.92
N ARG A 91 -4.83 19.09 -0.94
CA ARG A 91 -4.85 17.61 -0.96
C ARG A 91 -4.34 17.03 -2.28
N VAL A 92 -4.64 17.68 -3.41
CA VAL A 92 -4.06 17.31 -4.71
C VAL A 92 -2.54 17.42 -4.69
N LEU A 93 -1.99 18.53 -4.16
CA LEU A 93 -0.54 18.72 -4.03
C LEU A 93 0.09 17.66 -3.10
N VAL A 94 -0.52 17.40 -1.94
CA VAL A 94 -0.02 16.37 -1.04
C VAL A 94 -0.05 14.99 -1.71
N GLY A 95 -1.13 14.63 -2.41
CA GLY A 95 -1.22 13.37 -3.16
C GLY A 95 -0.16 13.25 -4.27
N ALA A 96 0.09 14.34 -5.00
CA ALA A 96 1.08 14.39 -6.06
C ALA A 96 2.52 14.24 -5.52
N GLY A 97 2.87 14.96 -4.46
CA GLY A 97 4.20 14.87 -3.84
C GLY A 97 4.44 13.51 -3.16
N ASP A 98 3.41 12.96 -2.52
CA ASP A 98 3.45 11.63 -1.91
C ASP A 98 3.71 10.52 -2.94
N ALA A 99 3.09 10.62 -4.12
CA ALA A 99 3.33 9.69 -5.22
C ALA A 99 4.81 9.61 -5.63
N MET A 100 5.55 10.71 -5.53
CA MET A 100 6.97 10.78 -5.85
C MET A 100 7.86 10.11 -4.80
N THR A 101 7.39 9.96 -3.55
CA THR A 101 8.26 9.58 -2.44
C THR A 101 8.42 8.06 -2.34
N PHE A 102 7.34 7.31 -2.21
CA PHE A 102 7.41 5.89 -1.88
C PHE A 102 8.18 5.05 -2.91
N ILE A 103 7.85 5.17 -4.20
CA ILE A 103 8.53 4.39 -5.26
C ILE A 103 9.97 4.82 -5.44
N SER A 104 10.30 6.10 -5.17
CA SER A 104 11.67 6.60 -5.19
C SER A 104 12.51 6.00 -4.07
N VAL A 105 11.94 5.86 -2.87
CA VAL A 105 12.60 5.20 -1.75
C VAL A 105 12.79 3.70 -2.02
N LEU A 106 11.79 3.02 -2.59
CA LEU A 106 11.91 1.61 -2.98
C LEU A 106 13.01 1.39 -4.03
N ARG A 107 13.20 2.32 -4.96
CA ARG A 107 14.28 2.25 -5.96
C ARG A 107 15.66 2.37 -5.33
N LEU A 108 15.83 3.14 -4.26
CA LEU A 108 17.10 3.29 -3.56
C LEU A 108 17.54 2.01 -2.84
N VAL A 109 16.60 1.22 -2.32
CA VAL A 109 16.93 0.02 -1.53
C VAL A 109 17.90 -0.91 -2.26
N PRO A 110 17.66 -1.36 -3.51
CA PRO A 110 18.57 -2.25 -4.21
C PRO A 110 19.88 -1.58 -4.66
N GLN A 111 19.97 -0.25 -4.63
CA GLN A 111 21.21 0.47 -4.96
C GLN A 111 22.20 0.50 -3.78
N TRP A 112 21.68 0.44 -2.55
CA TRP A 112 22.46 0.58 -1.33
C TRP A 112 22.63 -0.71 -0.54
N PHE A 113 21.76 -1.71 -0.78
CA PHE A 113 21.77 -2.96 -0.04
C PHE A 113 21.99 -4.17 -0.96
N PRO A 114 22.73 -5.19 -0.50
CA PRO A 114 22.92 -6.43 -1.25
C PRO A 114 21.55 -7.05 -1.60
N ALA A 115 21.43 -7.61 -2.80
CA ALA A 115 20.18 -8.17 -3.32
C ALA A 115 19.46 -9.12 -2.33
N ARG A 116 20.24 -9.86 -1.54
CA ARG A 116 19.74 -10.77 -0.51
C ARG A 116 18.98 -10.04 0.60
N ARG A 117 19.40 -8.83 0.99
CA ARG A 117 18.79 -8.06 2.09
C ARG A 117 17.62 -7.16 1.63
N VAL A 118 17.50 -6.92 0.33
CA VAL A 118 16.47 -6.03 -0.23
C VAL A 118 15.06 -6.34 0.26
N PRO A 119 14.58 -7.60 0.28
CA PRO A 119 13.20 -7.88 0.73
C PRO A 119 12.94 -7.46 2.19
N VAL A 120 13.90 -7.69 3.08
CA VAL A 120 13.78 -7.30 4.50
C VAL A 120 13.83 -5.78 4.65
N VAL A 121 14.78 -5.12 3.97
CA VAL A 121 14.91 -3.65 4.03
C VAL A 121 13.67 -2.96 3.46
N THR A 122 13.09 -3.51 2.40
CA THR A 122 11.83 -3.01 1.82
C THR A 122 10.69 -3.07 2.84
N GLN A 123 10.55 -4.16 3.58
CA GLN A 123 9.54 -4.28 4.64
C GLN A 123 9.82 -3.31 5.81
N LEU A 124 11.08 -3.22 6.25
CA LEU A 124 11.47 -2.26 7.30
C LEU A 124 11.23 -0.81 6.87
N THR A 125 11.41 -0.50 5.59
CA THR A 125 11.08 0.84 5.05
C THR A 125 9.58 1.14 5.21
N GLY A 126 8.72 0.18 4.87
CA GLY A 126 7.27 0.30 5.11
C GLY A 126 6.94 0.50 6.58
N LEU A 127 7.56 -0.28 7.47
CA LEU A 127 7.38 -0.19 8.92
C LEU A 127 7.81 1.17 9.48
N VAL A 128 8.98 1.66 9.10
CA VAL A 128 9.48 2.98 9.52
C VAL A 128 8.57 4.09 9.01
N GLY A 129 7.99 3.96 7.82
CA GLY A 129 6.99 4.90 7.31
C GLY A 129 5.79 5.09 8.25
N GLN A 130 5.37 4.03 8.96
CA GLN A 130 4.26 4.12 9.92
C GLN A 130 4.54 5.08 11.09
N LEU A 131 5.80 5.38 11.40
CA LEU A 131 6.13 6.43 12.37
C LEU A 131 5.55 7.80 11.95
N GLY A 132 5.37 8.04 10.65
CA GLY A 132 4.70 9.24 10.16
C GLY A 132 3.25 9.36 10.62
N GLN A 133 2.53 8.23 10.74
CA GLN A 133 1.17 8.24 11.31
C GLN A 133 1.19 8.59 12.80
N VAL A 134 2.18 8.09 13.54
CA VAL A 134 2.35 8.44 14.96
C VAL A 134 2.66 9.91 15.11
N LEU A 135 3.54 10.46 14.27
CA LEU A 135 3.87 11.90 14.26
C LEU A 135 2.65 12.77 13.91
N SER A 136 1.76 12.28 13.06
CA SER A 136 0.49 12.95 12.77
C SER A 136 -0.48 12.85 13.97
N ALA A 137 -0.66 11.66 14.53
CA ALA A 137 -1.64 11.40 15.57
C ALA A 137 -1.30 11.99 16.94
N VAL A 138 -0.03 12.21 17.25
CA VAL A 138 0.39 12.70 18.57
C VAL A 138 0.95 14.13 18.48
N PRO A 139 2.16 14.41 17.96
CA PRO A 139 2.69 15.78 17.98
C PRO A 139 1.91 16.75 17.09
N LEU A 140 1.44 16.34 15.90
CA LEU A 140 0.66 17.25 15.05
C LEU A 140 -0.72 17.54 15.66
N ALA A 141 -1.39 16.55 16.24
CA ALA A 141 -2.65 16.74 16.97
C ALA A 141 -2.46 17.65 18.20
N ALA A 142 -1.37 17.50 18.93
CA ALA A 142 -1.06 18.38 20.05
C ALA A 142 -0.81 19.83 19.61
N LEU A 143 -0.09 20.03 18.50
CA LEU A 143 0.09 21.36 17.91
C LEU A 143 -1.24 21.96 17.45
N LEU A 144 -2.11 21.15 16.83
CA LEU A 144 -3.44 21.60 16.39
C LEU A 144 -4.28 22.06 17.58
N ALA A 145 -4.31 21.28 18.66
CA ALA A 145 -5.08 21.60 19.86
C ALA A 145 -4.52 22.80 20.66
N GLY A 146 -3.19 22.94 20.73
CA GLY A 146 -2.54 23.95 21.55
C GLY A 146 -2.18 25.26 20.84
N ALA A 147 -1.77 25.17 19.56
CA ALA A 147 -1.27 26.31 18.78
C ALA A 147 -2.14 26.63 17.54
N GLY A 148 -3.19 25.85 17.30
CA GLY A 148 -4.19 26.05 16.26
C GLY A 148 -3.79 25.57 14.88
N TRP A 149 -4.75 25.71 13.95
CA TRP A 149 -4.72 25.18 12.58
C TRP A 149 -3.47 25.60 11.79
N SER A 150 -3.26 26.91 11.62
CA SER A 150 -2.17 27.42 10.79
C SER A 150 -0.81 26.99 11.30
N THR A 151 -0.57 27.03 12.62
CA THR A 151 0.69 26.59 13.23
C THR A 151 0.96 25.10 12.97
N ALA A 152 -0.05 24.24 13.13
CA ALA A 152 0.08 22.82 12.90
C ALA A 152 0.46 22.51 11.44
N PHE A 153 -0.24 23.10 10.47
CA PHE A 153 0.02 22.85 9.05
C PHE A 153 1.30 23.54 8.53
N VAL A 154 1.67 24.71 9.04
CA VAL A 154 2.98 25.34 8.77
C VAL A 154 4.12 24.49 9.33
N SER A 155 3.98 23.93 10.52
CA SER A 155 4.97 23.01 11.08
C SER A 155 5.12 21.74 10.24
N ALA A 156 4.03 21.18 9.74
CA ALA A 156 4.08 20.08 8.79
C ALA A 156 4.80 20.49 7.49
N ALA A 157 4.49 21.67 6.92
CA ALA A 157 5.18 22.19 5.74
C ALA A 157 6.69 22.35 5.99
N ALA A 158 7.08 22.90 7.14
CA ALA A 158 8.48 23.04 7.54
C ALA A 158 9.20 21.69 7.64
N ALA A 159 8.53 20.63 8.15
CA ALA A 159 9.08 19.28 8.15
C ALA A 159 9.36 18.76 6.73
N GLY A 160 8.49 19.06 5.76
CA GLY A 160 8.70 18.74 4.35
C GLY A 160 9.92 19.46 3.75
N VAL A 161 10.05 20.77 4.01
CA VAL A 161 11.22 21.57 3.58
C VAL A 161 12.50 21.03 4.22
N PHE A 162 12.46 20.74 5.52
CA PHE A 162 13.62 20.18 6.25
C PHE A 162 14.08 18.87 5.62
N VAL A 163 13.15 17.97 5.30
CA VAL A 163 13.48 16.68 4.66
C VAL A 163 13.99 16.89 3.24
N ALA A 164 13.49 17.87 2.48
CA ALA A 164 14.02 18.21 1.16
C ALA A 164 15.48 18.66 1.25
N ILE A 165 15.81 19.54 2.20
CA ILE A 165 17.19 19.98 2.47
C ILE A 165 18.06 18.80 2.91
N LEU A 166 17.59 17.99 3.86
CA LEU A 166 18.31 16.81 4.32
C LEU A 166 18.60 15.82 3.16
N ALA A 167 17.63 15.63 2.27
CA ALA A 167 17.82 14.79 1.09
C ALA A 167 18.85 15.39 0.13
N LEU A 168 18.81 16.69 -0.12
CA LEU A 168 19.81 17.40 -0.96
C LEU A 168 21.24 17.26 -0.41
N VAL A 169 21.40 17.29 0.91
CA VAL A 169 22.72 17.23 1.54
C VAL A 169 23.23 15.78 1.64
N ALA A 170 22.39 14.85 2.12
CA ALA A 170 22.82 13.54 2.55
C ALA A 170 22.49 12.39 1.58
N LEU A 171 21.51 12.57 0.68
CA LEU A 171 21.07 11.48 -0.18
C LEU A 171 21.88 11.41 -1.47
N ARG A 172 22.13 10.18 -1.92
CA ARG A 172 22.70 9.84 -3.22
C ARG A 172 21.85 8.74 -3.84
N ASP A 173 21.72 8.74 -5.15
CA ASP A 173 20.97 7.72 -5.88
C ASP A 173 21.66 6.34 -5.82
N SER A 174 22.99 6.34 -5.82
CA SER A 174 23.81 5.14 -5.61
C SER A 174 25.16 5.52 -4.97
N PRO A 175 25.93 4.52 -4.48
CA PRO A 175 27.29 4.76 -3.97
C PRO A 175 28.20 5.45 -5.00
N GLN A 176 28.02 5.18 -6.31
CA GLN A 176 28.84 5.70 -7.38
C GLN A 176 28.34 7.03 -7.95
N GLN A 177 27.04 7.29 -7.86
CA GLN A 177 26.42 8.46 -8.49
C GLN A 177 25.54 9.22 -7.49
N ARG A 178 25.80 10.51 -7.34
CA ARG A 178 24.95 11.37 -6.52
C ARG A 178 23.56 11.53 -7.13
N ILE A 179 23.50 11.74 -8.43
CA ILE A 179 22.27 11.91 -9.21
C ILE A 179 22.34 10.97 -10.40
N ALA A 180 21.43 10.02 -10.45
CA ALA A 180 21.25 9.19 -11.63
C ALA A 180 20.49 9.97 -12.71
N SER A 181 20.87 9.75 -13.96
CA SER A 181 20.17 10.31 -15.12
C SER A 181 19.93 9.19 -16.11
N GLY A 182 18.68 9.00 -16.49
CA GLY A 182 18.29 8.11 -17.58
C GLY A 182 18.29 8.83 -18.93
N ASP A 183 17.89 8.12 -19.95
CA ASP A 183 17.74 8.65 -21.30
C ASP A 183 16.72 9.79 -21.38
N ALA A 184 16.82 10.63 -22.41
CA ALA A 184 15.91 11.74 -22.63
C ALA A 184 14.46 11.25 -22.78
N LEU A 185 13.52 11.96 -22.15
CA LEU A 185 12.10 11.69 -22.28
C LEU A 185 11.61 12.18 -23.64
N THR A 186 11.31 11.26 -24.54
CA THR A 186 10.53 11.52 -25.74
C THR A 186 9.23 10.75 -25.66
N MET A 187 8.15 11.27 -26.22
CA MET A 187 6.83 10.60 -26.16
C MET A 187 6.88 9.18 -26.71
N SER A 188 7.64 8.95 -27.75
CA SER A 188 7.85 7.63 -28.35
C SER A 188 8.56 6.66 -27.38
N ARG A 189 9.60 7.12 -26.68
CA ARG A 189 10.30 6.31 -25.65
C ARG A 189 9.45 6.05 -24.43
N LEU A 190 8.69 7.03 -23.94
CA LEU A 190 7.76 6.86 -22.82
C LEU A 190 6.76 5.76 -23.11
N GLY A 191 6.14 5.78 -24.29
CA GLY A 191 5.22 4.74 -24.74
C GLY A 191 5.90 3.37 -24.85
N ALA A 192 7.12 3.31 -25.38
CA ALA A 192 7.89 2.09 -25.52
C ALA A 192 8.30 1.49 -24.15
N ASP A 193 8.78 2.33 -23.23
CA ASP A 193 9.20 1.88 -21.88
C ASP A 193 8.01 1.38 -21.07
N LEU A 194 6.88 2.09 -21.12
CA LEU A 194 5.63 1.64 -20.51
C LEU A 194 5.15 0.31 -21.12
N ALA A 195 5.12 0.20 -22.45
CA ALA A 195 4.73 -1.01 -23.16
C ALA A 195 5.67 -2.19 -22.83
N ASN A 196 6.96 -1.96 -22.78
CA ASN A 196 7.96 -2.97 -22.43
C ASN A 196 7.83 -3.43 -20.98
N ALA A 197 7.66 -2.49 -20.02
CA ALA A 197 7.42 -2.82 -18.63
C ALA A 197 6.10 -3.61 -18.46
N TRP A 198 5.03 -3.20 -19.16
CA TRP A 198 3.74 -3.90 -19.13
C TRP A 198 3.78 -5.28 -19.77
N ARG A 199 4.46 -5.42 -20.92
CA ARG A 199 4.58 -6.72 -21.61
C ARG A 199 5.33 -7.75 -20.79
N HIS A 200 6.18 -7.32 -19.85
CA HIS A 200 6.93 -8.24 -19.02
C HIS A 200 6.02 -8.97 -18.03
N PRO A 201 5.94 -10.33 -18.07
CA PRO A 201 5.03 -11.09 -17.22
C PRO A 201 5.32 -10.94 -15.72
N GLY A 202 6.58 -10.63 -15.35
CA GLY A 202 6.97 -10.37 -13.97
C GLY A 202 6.37 -9.08 -13.42
N THR A 203 6.29 -8.01 -14.22
CA THR A 203 5.63 -6.75 -13.83
C THR A 203 4.13 -6.98 -13.60
N ARG A 204 3.47 -7.69 -14.52
CA ARG A 204 2.05 -8.03 -14.37
C ARG A 204 1.79 -8.96 -13.18
N LEU A 205 2.70 -9.90 -12.90
CA LEU A 205 2.62 -10.72 -11.69
C LEU A 205 2.73 -9.85 -10.43
N GLY A 206 3.65 -8.88 -10.44
CA GLY A 206 3.78 -7.89 -9.36
C GLY A 206 2.50 -7.08 -9.16
N LEU A 207 1.95 -6.53 -10.24
CA LEU A 207 0.69 -5.76 -10.20
C LEU A 207 -0.45 -6.59 -9.60
N TRP A 208 -0.71 -7.79 -10.12
CA TRP A 208 -1.79 -8.63 -9.62
C TRP A 208 -1.58 -9.10 -8.18
N SER A 209 -0.32 -9.33 -7.78
CA SER A 209 0.02 -9.66 -6.39
C SER A 209 -0.27 -8.50 -5.44
N HIS A 210 0.13 -7.29 -5.83
CA HIS A 210 -0.12 -6.07 -5.06
C HIS A 210 -1.62 -5.73 -5.03
N PHE A 211 -2.29 -5.82 -6.19
CA PHE A 211 -3.74 -5.65 -6.34
C PHE A 211 -4.50 -6.51 -5.33
N THR A 212 -4.23 -7.82 -5.29
CA THR A 212 -5.05 -8.77 -4.53
C THR A 212 -4.70 -8.81 -3.05
N ALA A 213 -3.43 -8.62 -2.69
CA ALA A 213 -3.00 -8.72 -1.29
C ALA A 213 -3.29 -7.44 -0.50
N GLN A 214 -3.18 -6.25 -1.12
CA GLN A 214 -3.30 -4.98 -0.41
C GLN A 214 -4.74 -4.58 -0.10
N PHE A 215 -5.65 -4.70 -1.08
CA PHE A 215 -6.95 -4.04 -1.01
C PHE A 215 -7.81 -4.47 0.20
N PRO A 216 -7.87 -5.76 0.65
CA PRO A 216 -8.76 -6.13 1.76
C PRO A 216 -8.39 -5.43 3.06
N GLY A 217 -7.08 -5.36 3.37
CA GLY A 217 -6.59 -4.64 4.54
C GLY A 217 -6.80 -3.13 4.44
N THR A 218 -6.63 -2.55 3.24
CA THR A 218 -6.84 -1.11 3.00
C THR A 218 -8.31 -0.72 3.15
N VAL A 219 -9.23 -1.50 2.59
CA VAL A 219 -10.68 -1.32 2.74
C VAL A 219 -11.09 -1.35 4.22
N PHE A 220 -10.56 -2.34 4.94
CA PHE A 220 -10.84 -2.51 6.36
C PHE A 220 -10.26 -1.37 7.21
N ALA A 221 -8.99 -1.02 7.01
CA ALA A 221 -8.31 -0.04 7.85
C ALA A 221 -8.75 1.41 7.59
N LEU A 222 -9.09 1.77 6.34
CA LEU A 222 -9.35 3.15 5.98
C LEU A 222 -10.80 3.59 6.21
N ILE A 223 -11.78 2.76 5.81
CA ILE A 223 -13.17 3.21 5.74
C ILE A 223 -14.14 2.21 6.36
N TRP A 224 -14.17 0.97 5.89
CA TRP A 224 -15.29 0.09 6.19
C TRP A 224 -15.11 -0.83 7.40
N GLY A 225 -13.90 -1.01 7.92
CA GLY A 225 -13.67 -1.92 9.05
C GLY A 225 -14.31 -1.43 10.35
N TYR A 226 -14.16 -0.17 10.71
CA TYR A 226 -14.75 0.36 11.94
C TYR A 226 -16.28 0.35 11.89
N PRO A 227 -16.97 0.88 10.85
CA PRO A 227 -18.41 0.78 10.71
C PRO A 227 -18.92 -0.69 10.71
N PHE A 228 -18.22 -1.59 10.01
CA PHE A 228 -18.56 -3.01 10.02
C PHE A 228 -18.52 -3.61 11.42
N LEU A 229 -17.46 -3.35 12.20
CA LEU A 229 -17.31 -3.87 13.54
C LEU A 229 -18.34 -3.30 14.53
N VAL A 230 -18.64 -2.00 14.44
CA VAL A 230 -19.55 -1.33 15.39
C VAL A 230 -21.01 -1.51 14.97
N ALA A 231 -21.38 -1.10 13.75
CA ALA A 231 -22.76 -1.14 13.30
C ALA A 231 -23.18 -2.55 12.85
N GLY A 232 -22.34 -3.25 12.10
CA GLY A 232 -22.61 -4.61 11.63
C GLY A 232 -22.52 -5.63 12.76
N GLU A 233 -21.35 -5.82 13.32
CA GLU A 233 -21.07 -6.86 14.32
C GLU A 233 -21.50 -6.46 15.74
N GLY A 234 -21.89 -5.22 15.98
CA GLY A 234 -22.41 -4.74 17.25
C GLY A 234 -21.37 -4.65 18.36
N LEU A 235 -20.10 -4.52 18.03
CA LEU A 235 -19.05 -4.35 19.01
C LEU A 235 -19.09 -2.96 19.65
N SER A 236 -18.65 -2.88 20.90
CA SER A 236 -18.38 -1.59 21.53
C SER A 236 -17.27 -0.83 20.76
N ARG A 237 -17.31 0.49 20.83
CA ARG A 237 -16.27 1.34 20.20
C ARG A 237 -14.85 0.96 20.65
N GLY A 238 -14.68 0.63 21.93
CA GLY A 238 -13.41 0.17 22.49
C GLY A 238 -12.92 -1.14 21.90
N ALA A 239 -13.81 -2.14 21.77
CA ALA A 239 -13.47 -3.43 21.16
C ALA A 239 -13.12 -3.29 19.67
N ALA A 240 -13.87 -2.48 18.91
CA ALA A 240 -13.57 -2.20 17.51
C ALA A 240 -12.20 -1.51 17.33
N SER A 241 -11.89 -0.49 18.15
CA SER A 241 -10.60 0.16 18.16
C SER A 241 -9.47 -0.80 18.57
N GLY A 242 -9.72 -1.71 19.52
CA GLY A 242 -8.78 -2.76 19.91
C GLY A 242 -8.43 -3.70 18.74
N LEU A 243 -9.43 -4.10 17.93
CA LEU A 243 -9.22 -4.92 16.74
C LEU A 243 -8.44 -4.16 15.65
N LEU A 244 -8.70 -2.88 15.43
CA LEU A 244 -7.91 -2.06 14.50
C LEU A 244 -6.46 -1.88 14.99
N THR A 245 -6.25 -1.76 16.28
CA THR A 245 -4.90 -1.74 16.88
C THR A 245 -4.20 -3.08 16.65
N LEU A 246 -4.89 -4.19 16.88
CA LEU A 246 -4.37 -5.54 16.62
C LEU A 246 -3.99 -5.71 15.14
N PHE A 247 -4.81 -5.21 14.20
CA PHE A 247 -4.50 -5.19 12.77
C PHE A 247 -3.15 -4.50 12.50
N VAL A 248 -2.95 -3.30 13.04
CA VAL A 248 -1.72 -2.54 12.83
C VAL A 248 -0.51 -3.27 13.42
N LEU A 249 -0.59 -3.71 14.69
CA LEU A 249 0.51 -4.40 15.37
C LEU A 249 0.88 -5.72 14.67
N THR A 250 -0.12 -6.47 14.22
CA THR A 250 0.10 -7.72 13.46
C THR A 250 0.80 -7.43 12.13
N GLY A 251 0.37 -6.41 11.39
CA GLY A 251 1.02 -6.00 10.14
C GLY A 251 2.47 -5.58 10.36
N MET A 252 2.74 -4.83 11.45
CA MET A 252 4.10 -4.43 11.84
C MET A 252 5.00 -5.63 12.14
N ALA A 253 4.50 -6.62 12.88
CA ALA A 253 5.26 -7.84 13.20
C ALA A 253 5.43 -8.75 11.98
N ALA A 254 4.42 -8.87 11.13
CA ALA A 254 4.45 -9.72 9.93
C ALA A 254 5.43 -9.22 8.87
N GLY A 255 5.65 -7.92 8.75
CA GLY A 255 6.51 -7.32 7.74
C GLY A 255 7.92 -7.93 7.69
N PRO A 256 8.72 -7.83 8.76
CA PRO A 256 10.05 -8.43 8.82
C PRO A 256 10.05 -9.94 8.57
N LEU A 257 9.06 -10.67 9.09
CA LEU A 257 8.93 -12.12 8.91
C LEU A 257 8.71 -12.48 7.42
N ILE A 258 7.78 -11.77 6.75
CA ILE A 258 7.54 -11.94 5.31
C ILE A 258 8.80 -11.57 4.52
N GLY A 259 9.51 -10.50 4.90
CA GLY A 259 10.78 -10.11 4.29
C GLY A 259 11.82 -11.23 4.35
N VAL A 260 11.99 -11.87 5.50
CA VAL A 260 12.90 -13.02 5.69
C VAL A 260 12.44 -14.22 4.86
N LEU A 261 11.15 -14.53 4.81
CA LEU A 261 10.63 -15.64 4.01
C LEU A 261 10.87 -15.41 2.50
N VAL A 262 10.65 -14.18 2.02
CA VAL A 262 10.93 -13.79 0.63
C VAL A 262 12.42 -13.89 0.31
N GLN A 263 13.28 -13.49 1.23
CA GLN A 263 14.73 -13.58 1.12
C GLN A 263 15.18 -15.04 1.03
N ARG A 264 14.66 -15.91 1.90
CA ARG A 264 15.03 -17.33 1.96
C ARG A 264 14.49 -18.14 0.78
N HIS A 265 13.35 -17.74 0.22
CA HIS A 265 12.64 -18.49 -0.81
C HIS A 265 12.32 -17.66 -2.06
N PRO A 266 13.35 -17.12 -2.77
CA PRO A 266 13.14 -16.16 -3.86
C PRO A 266 12.32 -16.73 -5.04
N LEU A 267 12.40 -18.03 -5.32
CA LEU A 267 11.64 -18.69 -6.40
C LEU A 267 10.19 -19.07 -5.97
N ARG A 268 9.88 -18.94 -4.67
CA ARG A 268 8.59 -19.37 -4.11
C ARG A 268 7.72 -18.22 -3.58
N ARG A 269 8.11 -16.97 -3.82
CA ARG A 269 7.38 -15.76 -3.41
C ARG A 269 5.89 -15.79 -3.76
N SER A 270 5.55 -16.32 -4.94
CA SER A 270 4.15 -16.43 -5.37
C SER A 270 3.30 -17.36 -4.51
N TRP A 271 3.91 -18.33 -3.81
CA TRP A 271 3.19 -19.16 -2.85
C TRP A 271 2.86 -18.42 -1.56
N LEU A 272 3.77 -17.53 -1.10
CA LEU A 272 3.49 -16.65 0.04
C LEU A 272 2.32 -15.72 -0.27
N VAL A 273 2.31 -15.10 -1.46
CA VAL A 273 1.18 -14.27 -1.90
C VAL A 273 -0.13 -15.05 -1.92
N LEU A 274 -0.14 -16.24 -2.54
CA LEU A 274 -1.32 -17.09 -2.61
C LEU A 274 -1.81 -17.55 -1.22
N GLY A 275 -0.88 -17.82 -0.30
CA GLY A 275 -1.21 -18.16 1.09
C GLY A 275 -1.88 -17.01 1.84
N ILE A 276 -1.39 -15.78 1.65
CA ILE A 276 -1.98 -14.57 2.25
C ILE A 276 -3.37 -14.30 1.67
N ILE A 277 -3.53 -14.43 0.35
CA ILE A 277 -4.85 -14.28 -0.31
C ILE A 277 -5.83 -15.34 0.20
N ALA A 278 -5.37 -16.59 0.34
CA ALA A 278 -6.20 -17.66 0.89
C ALA A 278 -6.59 -17.39 2.35
N ALA A 279 -5.66 -16.90 3.18
CA ALA A 279 -5.96 -16.53 4.56
C ALA A 279 -7.01 -15.41 4.63
N ASN A 280 -6.88 -14.37 3.80
CA ASN A 280 -7.88 -13.29 3.72
C ASN A 280 -9.25 -13.80 3.26
N ALA A 281 -9.28 -14.65 2.22
CA ALA A 281 -10.52 -15.21 1.72
C ALA A 281 -11.18 -16.13 2.76
N LEU A 282 -10.42 -16.95 3.46
CA LEU A 282 -10.93 -17.81 4.52
C LEU A 282 -11.42 -17.00 5.72
N GLY A 283 -10.69 -15.97 6.15
CA GLY A 283 -11.09 -15.07 7.22
C GLY A 283 -12.44 -14.40 6.94
N TRP A 284 -12.59 -13.80 5.76
CA TRP A 284 -13.88 -13.24 5.32
C TRP A 284 -14.95 -14.33 5.17
N GLY A 285 -14.60 -15.49 4.61
CA GLY A 285 -15.54 -16.62 4.45
C GLY A 285 -16.15 -17.07 5.77
N LEU A 286 -15.32 -17.18 6.81
CA LEU A 286 -15.78 -17.52 8.15
C LEU A 286 -16.78 -16.49 8.70
N VAL A 287 -16.48 -15.20 8.53
CA VAL A 287 -17.33 -14.12 9.04
C VAL A 287 -18.63 -14.00 8.24
N LEU A 288 -18.55 -14.01 6.89
CA LEU A 288 -19.73 -13.85 6.04
C LEU A 288 -20.69 -15.05 6.10
N ALA A 289 -20.15 -16.26 6.29
CA ALA A 289 -20.95 -17.47 6.45
C ALA A 289 -21.50 -17.66 7.88
N TRP A 290 -21.03 -16.87 8.85
CA TRP A 290 -21.48 -17.02 10.23
C TRP A 290 -22.97 -16.64 10.37
N PRO A 291 -23.81 -17.43 11.04
CA PRO A 291 -25.21 -17.08 11.26
C PRO A 291 -25.33 -15.89 12.23
N GLY A 292 -25.82 -14.74 11.73
CA GLY A 292 -25.89 -13.50 12.52
C GLY A 292 -24.52 -12.83 12.70
N ARG A 293 -24.27 -12.28 13.89
CA ARG A 293 -23.02 -11.62 14.27
C ARG A 293 -21.95 -12.66 14.61
N ALA A 294 -20.73 -12.45 14.10
CA ALA A 294 -19.63 -13.37 14.35
C ALA A 294 -19.06 -13.18 15.78
N PRO A 295 -18.68 -14.27 16.48
CA PRO A 295 -18.03 -14.16 17.78
C PRO A 295 -16.67 -13.46 17.65
N LEU A 296 -16.24 -12.80 18.74
CA LEU A 296 -14.99 -12.02 18.76
C LEU A 296 -13.78 -12.83 18.28
N ALA A 297 -13.70 -14.12 18.60
CA ALA A 297 -12.61 -15.00 18.16
C ALA A 297 -12.51 -15.09 16.62
N VAL A 298 -13.64 -15.15 15.92
CA VAL A 298 -13.70 -15.20 14.46
C VAL A 298 -13.28 -13.84 13.86
N LEU A 299 -13.70 -12.75 14.48
CA LEU A 299 -13.26 -11.39 14.08
C LEU A 299 -11.76 -11.18 14.31
N VAL A 300 -11.19 -11.72 15.38
CA VAL A 300 -9.74 -11.73 15.62
C VAL A 300 -9.02 -12.48 14.49
N VAL A 301 -9.49 -13.67 14.12
CA VAL A 301 -8.91 -14.45 13.00
C VAL A 301 -8.96 -13.66 11.69
N LEU A 302 -10.08 -13.01 11.38
CA LEU A 302 -10.21 -12.12 10.21
C LEU A 302 -9.17 -11.01 10.24
N VAL A 303 -9.08 -10.30 11.36
CA VAL A 303 -8.16 -9.15 11.52
C VAL A 303 -6.69 -9.57 11.37
N LEU A 304 -6.30 -10.71 11.98
CA LEU A 304 -4.94 -11.26 11.82
C LEU A 304 -4.65 -11.64 10.36
N ALA A 305 -5.61 -12.23 9.65
CA ALA A 305 -5.45 -12.55 8.23
C ALA A 305 -5.31 -11.30 7.38
N LEU A 306 -6.19 -10.30 7.56
CA LEU A 306 -6.17 -9.04 6.81
C LEU A 306 -4.87 -8.25 7.03
N ALA A 307 -4.32 -8.28 8.23
CA ALA A 307 -3.08 -7.59 8.59
C ALA A 307 -1.86 -8.07 7.79
N LEU A 308 -1.88 -9.31 7.30
CA LEU A 308 -0.82 -9.86 6.44
C LEU A 308 -0.83 -9.24 5.03
N GLY A 309 -1.95 -8.65 4.63
CA GLY A 309 -2.16 -8.14 3.28
C GLY A 309 -1.19 -7.03 2.89
N GLY A 310 -1.00 -6.03 3.75
CA GLY A 310 -0.06 -4.91 3.54
C GLY A 310 1.38 -5.41 3.30
N PRO A 311 2.01 -6.07 4.28
CA PRO A 311 3.34 -6.66 4.10
C PRO A 311 3.42 -7.65 2.94
N GLY A 312 2.38 -8.46 2.72
CA GLY A 312 2.30 -9.42 1.62
C GLY A 312 2.28 -8.76 0.25
N SER A 313 1.63 -7.62 0.13
CA SER A 313 1.55 -6.85 -1.11
C SER A 313 2.90 -6.33 -1.59
N MET A 314 3.84 -6.07 -0.65
CA MET A 314 5.20 -5.63 -0.95
C MET A 314 6.00 -6.65 -1.78
N ILE A 315 5.59 -7.94 -1.77
CA ILE A 315 6.16 -8.98 -2.64
C ILE A 315 5.98 -8.61 -4.13
N GLY A 316 4.95 -7.85 -4.47
CA GLY A 316 4.72 -7.33 -5.82
C GLY A 316 5.90 -6.52 -6.36
N PHE A 317 6.52 -5.68 -5.53
CA PHE A 317 7.69 -4.89 -5.90
C PHE A 317 8.95 -5.75 -6.08
N GLU A 318 9.06 -6.87 -5.36
CA GLU A 318 10.13 -7.83 -5.57
C GLU A 318 10.04 -8.54 -6.93
N PHE A 319 8.82 -8.75 -7.45
CA PHE A 319 8.65 -9.23 -8.81
C PHE A 319 9.07 -8.15 -9.83
N ALA A 320 8.63 -6.89 -9.65
CA ALA A 320 9.09 -5.78 -10.50
C ALA A 320 10.62 -5.71 -10.56
N ARG A 321 11.28 -5.75 -9.41
CA ARG A 321 12.74 -5.68 -9.30
C ARG A 321 13.47 -6.87 -9.95
N THR A 322 12.94 -8.07 -9.79
CA THR A 322 13.61 -9.29 -10.27
C THR A 322 13.53 -9.43 -11.80
N PHE A 323 12.46 -8.91 -12.39
CA PHE A 323 12.15 -9.15 -13.79
C PHE A 323 12.36 -7.91 -14.70
N ASN A 324 12.74 -6.77 -14.15
CA ASN A 324 13.00 -5.58 -14.96
C ASN A 324 14.44 -5.09 -14.76
N PRO A 325 15.06 -4.52 -15.81
CA PRO A 325 16.37 -3.92 -15.71
C PRO A 325 16.30 -2.62 -14.86
N PRO A 326 17.44 -2.18 -14.28
CA PRO A 326 17.48 -1.02 -13.40
C PRO A 326 16.95 0.28 -14.01
N ASN A 327 17.11 0.45 -15.33
CA ASN A 327 16.66 1.65 -16.07
C ASN A 327 15.15 1.72 -16.30
N ARG A 328 14.38 0.66 -15.99
CA ARG A 328 12.91 0.62 -16.06
C ARG A 328 12.25 0.24 -14.73
N LEU A 329 13.05 0.19 -13.67
CA LEU A 329 12.54 -0.25 -12.38
C LEU A 329 11.50 0.71 -11.81
N GLY A 330 11.66 2.01 -12.02
CA GLY A 330 10.69 3.03 -11.60
C GLY A 330 9.33 2.83 -12.27
N THR A 331 9.33 2.69 -13.60
CA THR A 331 8.10 2.43 -14.38
C THR A 331 7.42 1.14 -13.95
N ALA A 332 8.17 0.04 -13.80
CA ALA A 332 7.63 -1.24 -13.35
C ALA A 332 7.06 -1.17 -11.92
N THR A 333 7.73 -0.47 -11.02
CA THR A 333 7.28 -0.25 -9.64
C THR A 333 6.02 0.61 -9.60
N GLY A 334 5.93 1.67 -10.42
CA GLY A 334 4.73 2.50 -10.56
C GLY A 334 3.52 1.68 -11.03
N ILE A 335 3.70 0.83 -12.07
CA ILE A 335 2.65 -0.07 -12.56
C ILE A 335 2.17 -1.00 -11.43
N VAL A 336 3.09 -1.59 -10.67
CA VAL A 336 2.73 -2.49 -9.56
C VAL A 336 1.94 -1.75 -8.50
N ASN A 337 2.35 -0.53 -8.14
CA ASN A 337 1.73 0.24 -7.08
C ASN A 337 0.29 0.65 -7.41
N VAL A 338 0.02 1.01 -8.68
CA VAL A 338 -1.36 1.30 -9.15
C VAL A 338 -2.31 0.17 -8.81
N GLY A 339 -1.88 -1.09 -8.95
CA GLY A 339 -2.75 -2.26 -8.76
C GLY A 339 -3.46 -2.24 -7.40
N GLY A 340 -2.73 -2.08 -6.31
CA GLY A 340 -3.30 -2.11 -4.96
C GLY A 340 -4.27 -0.96 -4.68
N PHE A 341 -3.95 0.24 -5.19
CA PHE A 341 -4.81 1.41 -4.99
C PHE A 341 -6.07 1.35 -5.83
N VAL A 342 -5.99 0.90 -7.10
CA VAL A 342 -7.18 0.71 -7.94
C VAL A 342 -8.12 -0.33 -7.33
N ALA A 343 -7.60 -1.46 -6.86
CA ALA A 343 -8.42 -2.48 -6.20
C ALA A 343 -9.10 -1.93 -4.94
N SER A 344 -8.35 -1.17 -4.13
CA SER A 344 -8.88 -0.58 -2.89
C SER A 344 -9.97 0.46 -3.16
N LEU A 345 -9.74 1.38 -4.10
CA LEU A 345 -10.72 2.41 -4.47
C LEU A 345 -12.00 1.80 -5.05
N VAL A 346 -11.86 0.81 -5.95
CA VAL A 346 -13.01 0.10 -6.53
C VAL A 346 -13.78 -0.64 -5.44
N ALA A 347 -13.09 -1.34 -4.54
CA ALA A 347 -13.75 -2.08 -3.45
C ALA A 347 -14.48 -1.12 -2.48
N ILE A 348 -13.83 -0.02 -2.07
CA ILE A 348 -14.41 0.98 -1.18
C ILE A 348 -15.69 1.57 -1.81
N LEU A 349 -15.63 1.93 -3.10
CA LEU A 349 -16.76 2.49 -3.82
C LEU A 349 -17.91 1.50 -3.95
N LEU A 350 -17.62 0.25 -4.39
CA LEU A 350 -18.66 -0.77 -4.57
C LEU A 350 -19.33 -1.15 -3.25
N ILE A 351 -18.58 -1.26 -2.16
CA ILE A 351 -19.16 -1.51 -0.83
C ILE A 351 -20.11 -0.37 -0.45
N GLY A 352 -19.70 0.89 -0.62
CA GLY A 352 -20.56 2.04 -0.35
C GLY A 352 -21.83 2.04 -1.19
N LEU A 353 -21.72 1.84 -2.50
CA LEU A 353 -22.88 1.79 -3.41
C LEU A 353 -23.87 0.65 -3.05
N ILE A 354 -23.34 -0.52 -2.64
CA ILE A 354 -24.20 -1.63 -2.23
C ILE A 354 -24.90 -1.29 -0.92
N LEU A 355 -24.21 -0.71 0.06
CA LEU A 355 -24.82 -0.29 1.32
C LEU A 355 -25.92 0.76 1.09
N ASP A 356 -25.66 1.77 0.28
CA ASP A 356 -26.65 2.81 -0.05
C ASP A 356 -27.87 2.22 -0.76
N ALA A 357 -27.66 1.30 -1.71
CA ALA A 357 -28.74 0.62 -2.42
C ALA A 357 -29.59 -0.27 -1.49
N ARG A 358 -28.98 -0.84 -0.45
CA ARG A 358 -29.65 -1.70 0.52
C ARG A 358 -30.49 -0.92 1.53
N THR A 359 -30.03 0.26 1.92
CA THR A 359 -30.66 1.09 2.98
C THR A 359 -31.49 2.27 2.45
N GLY A 360 -31.56 2.41 1.12
CA GLY A 360 -32.24 3.56 0.50
C GLY A 360 -31.57 4.92 0.84
N GLY A 361 -30.25 4.88 1.07
CA GLY A 361 -29.46 6.09 1.42
C GLY A 361 -29.49 6.47 2.90
N GLN A 362 -30.09 5.64 3.77
CA GLN A 362 -30.05 5.86 5.22
C GLN A 362 -28.69 5.39 5.78
N ALA A 363 -28.15 6.10 6.76
CA ALA A 363 -26.88 5.75 7.40
C ALA A 363 -27.00 4.68 8.49
N THR A 364 -28.08 3.90 8.48
CA THR A 364 -28.34 2.80 9.44
C THR A 364 -28.13 1.47 8.73
N TYR A 365 -27.00 0.84 8.96
CA TYR A 365 -26.63 -0.45 8.36
C TYR A 365 -26.77 -1.57 9.37
N ASP A 366 -27.31 -2.70 8.95
CA ASP A 366 -27.32 -3.93 9.74
C ASP A 366 -26.24 -4.92 9.29
N ILE A 367 -26.12 -6.06 10.00
CA ILE A 367 -25.11 -7.09 9.67
C ILE A 367 -25.39 -7.74 8.30
N ALA A 368 -26.65 -7.86 7.88
CA ALA A 368 -27.00 -8.47 6.60
C ALA A 368 -26.56 -7.56 5.44
N ASP A 369 -26.75 -6.25 5.57
CA ASP A 369 -26.30 -5.27 4.60
C ASP A 369 -24.77 -5.30 4.44
N PHE A 370 -24.03 -5.32 5.56
CA PHE A 370 -22.58 -5.43 5.53
C PHE A 370 -22.11 -6.75 4.92
N LYS A 371 -22.73 -7.87 5.20
CA LYS A 371 -22.34 -9.17 4.62
C LYS A 371 -22.46 -9.15 3.10
N ILE A 372 -23.54 -8.61 2.57
CA ILE A 372 -23.75 -8.47 1.13
C ILE A 372 -22.70 -7.50 0.54
N ALA A 373 -22.53 -6.34 1.14
CA ALA A 373 -21.57 -5.35 0.65
C ALA A 373 -20.11 -5.86 0.69
N MET A 374 -19.71 -6.48 1.79
CA MET A 374 -18.34 -7.02 1.92
C MET A 374 -18.07 -8.23 1.03
N SER A 375 -19.10 -8.95 0.55
CA SER A 375 -18.94 -10.07 -0.36
C SER A 375 -18.35 -9.66 -1.72
N VAL A 376 -18.48 -8.40 -2.15
CA VAL A 376 -17.89 -7.88 -3.40
C VAL A 376 -16.37 -8.07 -3.44
N GLN A 377 -15.72 -8.16 -2.29
CA GLN A 377 -14.28 -8.40 -2.20
C GLN A 377 -13.87 -9.74 -2.84
N TYR A 378 -14.75 -10.74 -2.84
CA TYR A 378 -14.50 -12.01 -3.52
C TYR A 378 -14.43 -11.87 -5.04
N ALA A 379 -15.31 -11.07 -5.64
CA ALA A 379 -15.28 -10.80 -7.08
C ALA A 379 -13.97 -10.10 -7.49
N ILE A 380 -13.57 -9.07 -6.74
CA ILE A 380 -12.32 -8.34 -6.96
C ILE A 380 -11.12 -9.29 -6.72
N GLY A 381 -11.14 -10.05 -5.64
CA GLY A 381 -10.10 -11.03 -5.31
C GLY A 381 -9.96 -12.13 -6.37
N ALA A 382 -11.07 -12.62 -6.94
CA ALA A 382 -11.07 -13.61 -8.02
C ALA A 382 -10.41 -13.06 -9.30
N ILE A 383 -10.71 -11.81 -9.69
CA ILE A 383 -10.06 -11.14 -10.82
C ILE A 383 -8.53 -11.12 -10.61
N GLY A 384 -8.09 -10.68 -9.42
CA GLY A 384 -6.67 -10.63 -9.09
C GLY A 384 -6.02 -12.02 -9.04
N LEU A 385 -6.69 -13.01 -8.45
CA LEU A 385 -6.20 -14.39 -8.40
C LEU A 385 -6.01 -14.98 -9.79
N ILE A 386 -6.97 -14.79 -10.70
CA ILE A 386 -6.85 -15.21 -12.11
C ILE A 386 -5.64 -14.52 -12.75
N GLY A 387 -5.47 -13.22 -12.51
CA GLY A 387 -4.31 -12.45 -12.97
C GLY A 387 -2.98 -13.03 -12.47
N ILE A 388 -2.90 -13.35 -11.17
CA ILE A 388 -1.71 -13.98 -10.57
C ILE A 388 -1.42 -15.33 -11.21
N LEU A 389 -2.40 -16.22 -11.30
CA LEU A 389 -2.19 -17.58 -11.81
C LEU A 389 -1.71 -17.58 -13.27
N ARG A 390 -2.31 -16.72 -14.12
CA ARG A 390 -1.92 -16.56 -15.52
C ARG A 390 -0.51 -16.00 -15.66
N THR A 391 -0.23 -14.89 -15.00
CA THR A 391 1.07 -14.20 -15.09
C THR A 391 2.20 -14.98 -14.42
N ARG A 392 1.92 -15.70 -13.34
CA ARG A 392 2.88 -16.61 -12.69
C ARG A 392 3.39 -17.69 -13.64
N LYS A 393 2.50 -18.31 -14.41
CA LYS A 393 2.89 -19.33 -15.41
C LYS A 393 3.80 -18.71 -16.49
N LEU A 394 3.43 -17.53 -16.99
CA LEU A 394 4.22 -16.83 -18.00
C LEU A 394 5.58 -16.35 -17.46
N ALA A 395 5.62 -15.80 -16.24
CA ALA A 395 6.85 -15.34 -15.60
C ALA A 395 7.85 -16.49 -15.37
N ARG A 396 7.38 -17.68 -14.97
CA ARG A 396 8.21 -18.87 -14.82
C ARG A 396 8.78 -19.36 -16.15
N ARG A 397 7.98 -19.35 -17.22
CA ARG A 397 8.44 -19.69 -18.57
C ARG A 397 9.51 -18.71 -19.03
N ARG A 398 9.32 -17.42 -18.79
CA ARG A 398 10.29 -16.39 -19.15
C ARG A 398 11.59 -16.55 -18.39
N LEU A 399 11.53 -16.83 -17.08
CA LEU A 399 12.70 -17.08 -16.25
C LEU A 399 13.52 -18.28 -16.75
N ALA A 400 12.85 -19.35 -17.17
CA ALA A 400 13.51 -20.51 -17.74
C ALA A 400 14.18 -20.18 -19.09
N ALA A 401 13.52 -19.39 -19.95
CA ALA A 401 14.06 -18.99 -21.24
C ALA A 401 15.25 -18.02 -21.12
N ASP A 402 15.17 -17.02 -20.24
CA ASP A 402 16.19 -15.97 -20.13
C ASP A 402 17.41 -16.38 -19.28
N HIS A 403 17.22 -17.24 -18.28
CA HIS A 403 18.25 -17.57 -17.29
C HIS A 403 18.47 -19.07 -17.08
N GLY A 404 17.80 -19.95 -17.83
CA GLY A 404 17.88 -21.40 -17.65
C GLY A 404 17.33 -21.91 -16.31
N VAL A 405 16.69 -21.05 -15.51
CA VAL A 405 16.21 -21.39 -14.16
C VAL A 405 14.81 -21.99 -14.23
N THR A 406 14.72 -23.30 -13.99
CA THR A 406 13.43 -24.00 -13.87
C THR A 406 12.98 -24.06 -12.43
N VAL A 407 11.74 -23.64 -12.16
CA VAL A 407 11.13 -23.71 -10.83
C VAL A 407 10.41 -25.04 -10.70
N ARG A 408 11.02 -26.00 -10.00
CA ARG A 408 10.45 -27.34 -9.77
C ARG A 408 9.09 -27.25 -9.07
N PRO A 409 8.12 -28.13 -9.39
CA PRO A 409 6.84 -28.21 -8.70
C PRO A 409 7.03 -28.36 -7.18
N LEU A 410 6.15 -27.72 -6.41
CA LEU A 410 6.24 -27.76 -4.94
C LEU A 410 6.09 -29.18 -4.41
N ARG A 411 5.23 -30.00 -5.05
CA ARG A 411 5.00 -31.39 -4.66
C ARG A 411 6.30 -32.22 -4.71
N GLU A 412 7.09 -32.08 -5.76
CA GLU A 412 8.35 -32.81 -5.91
C GLU A 412 9.35 -32.44 -4.81
N VAL A 413 9.47 -31.14 -4.51
CA VAL A 413 10.40 -30.67 -3.46
C VAL A 413 9.93 -31.06 -2.06
N LEU A 414 8.64 -31.10 -1.81
CA LEU A 414 8.11 -31.56 -0.52
C LEU A 414 8.21 -33.09 -0.37
N ALA A 415 8.02 -33.84 -1.46
CA ALA A 415 8.24 -35.29 -1.47
C ALA A 415 9.70 -35.65 -1.18
N GLU A 416 10.68 -34.97 -1.81
CA GLU A 416 12.13 -35.18 -1.54
C GLU A 416 12.51 -34.84 -0.08
N LYS A 417 11.81 -33.90 0.56
CA LYS A 417 12.04 -33.54 1.96
C LYS A 417 11.29 -34.43 2.95
N GLY A 418 10.66 -35.50 2.49
CA GLY A 418 9.94 -36.45 3.33
C GLY A 418 8.59 -35.96 3.92
N TRP A 419 8.09 -34.81 3.48
CA TRP A 419 6.85 -34.23 4.04
C TRP A 419 5.56 -34.97 3.61
N PHE A 420 5.64 -35.81 2.57
CA PHE A 420 4.53 -36.65 2.09
C PHE A 420 4.85 -38.14 2.03
N SER A 421 6.08 -38.55 2.38
CA SER A 421 6.38 -39.98 2.57
C SER A 421 5.79 -40.40 3.90
N GLY A 422 4.67 -41.07 3.85
CA GLY A 422 4.09 -41.79 5.00
C GLY A 422 4.89 -42.99 5.47
N GLU A 423 6.17 -43.08 5.12
CA GLU A 423 7.09 -44.03 5.68
C GLU A 423 7.57 -43.54 7.04
N ARG A 424 6.89 -44.03 8.07
CA ARG A 424 7.42 -44.03 9.43
C ARG A 424 8.85 -44.57 9.36
N ILE A 425 9.81 -43.81 9.88
CA ILE A 425 11.09 -44.31 10.30
C ILE A 425 10.78 -45.41 11.33
N GLY A 426 10.73 -46.63 10.84
CA GLY A 426 10.64 -47.85 11.61
C GLY A 426 11.95 -48.56 11.53
N LYS A 427 12.70 -48.45 12.61
CA LYS A 427 13.66 -49.44 13.12
C LYS A 427 14.92 -49.75 12.30
N SER A 428 16.06 -49.37 12.74
CA SER A 428 16.96 -50.24 13.50
C SER A 428 18.15 -49.45 14.02
#